data_ceb5c558d085ec4798ad53fc9c7d320c
#
_entry.id   ceb5c558d085ec4798ad53fc9c7d320c
#
_cell.length_a   1.000
_cell.length_b   1.000
_cell.length_c   1.000
_cell.angle_alpha   90.00
_cell.angle_beta   90.00
_cell.angle_gamma   90.00
#
_symmetry.space_group_name_H-M   'P 1'
#
loop_
_entity.id
_entity.type
_entity.pdbx_description
1 polymer ?
#
loop_
_entity_poly.entity_id
_entity_poly.type
_entity_poly.pdbx_seq_one_letter_code
_entity_poly.pdbx_strand_id
1 'polypeptide(L)'
;IENRGNFFNLDQKIYNTYKGFTDFQMVMVTQKGNEAKAKQIIDELAPITGEMTGWKFVFASPEEIQSFYDSYKLTGKLDEDLGTPAVIIVDKELNHRGRKGKNKKGVDEYKESYNTISAADLHNEMTDDIKIILREYRLALKKNKNKRKDAFRDKIEENVSKANKNSNEK
;
A
#
# COMPACT_ATOMS: atom_id res chain seq x y z
N ILE A 1 -9.93 16.04 9.81
CA ILE A 1 -9.54 16.40 8.43
C ILE A 1 -9.18 17.91 8.38
N GLU A 2 -8.41 18.39 9.32
CA GLU A 2 -8.04 19.81 9.34
C GLU A 2 -6.87 20.16 8.42
N ASN A 3 -6.15 19.16 7.92
CA ASN A 3 -4.93 19.41 7.14
C ASN A 3 -5.10 19.09 5.65
N ARG A 4 -5.82 19.95 4.93
CA ARG A 4 -5.95 19.91 3.47
C ARG A 4 -4.58 19.86 2.77
N GLY A 5 -3.56 20.56 3.32
CA GLY A 5 -2.20 20.56 2.80
C GLY A 5 -1.55 19.18 2.83
N ASN A 6 -1.75 18.41 3.92
CA ASN A 6 -1.23 17.06 4.04
C ASN A 6 -1.86 16.11 3.03
N PHE A 7 -3.17 16.25 2.84
CA PHE A 7 -3.91 15.47 1.86
C PHE A 7 -3.43 15.77 0.44
N PHE A 8 -3.26 17.05 0.11
CA PHE A 8 -2.72 17.50 -1.17
C PHE A 8 -1.31 16.94 -1.40
N ASN A 9 -0.43 16.97 -0.41
CA ASN A 9 0.91 16.41 -0.52
C ASN A 9 0.87 14.91 -0.81
N LEU A 10 0.04 14.13 -0.08
CA LEU A 10 -0.14 12.70 -0.32
C LEU A 10 -0.68 12.42 -1.72
N ASP A 11 -1.68 13.19 -2.13
CA ASP A 11 -2.28 13.05 -3.44
C ASP A 11 -1.26 13.30 -4.56
N GLN A 12 -0.57 14.43 -4.51
CA GLN A 12 0.36 14.82 -5.58
C GLN A 12 1.67 14.01 -5.58
N LYS A 13 2.20 13.65 -4.41
CA LYS A 13 3.50 12.96 -4.33
C LYS A 13 3.37 11.45 -4.42
N ILE A 14 2.28 10.89 -3.90
CA ILE A 14 2.09 9.45 -3.79
C ILE A 14 0.98 8.96 -4.72
N TYR A 15 -0.27 9.37 -4.48
CA TYR A 15 -1.40 8.81 -5.20
C TYR A 15 -1.29 9.04 -6.71
N ASN A 16 -1.02 10.25 -7.16
CA ASN A 16 -0.89 10.57 -8.59
C ASN A 16 0.22 9.78 -9.29
N THR A 17 1.27 9.39 -8.55
CA THR A 17 2.37 8.56 -9.08
C THR A 17 1.96 7.11 -9.24
N TYR A 18 1.13 6.57 -8.35
CA TYR A 18 0.86 5.13 -8.26
C TYR A 18 -0.59 4.73 -8.58
N LYS A 19 -1.50 5.66 -8.82
CA LYS A 19 -2.94 5.40 -9.10
C LYS A 19 -3.20 4.44 -10.26
N GLY A 20 -2.25 4.29 -11.19
CA GLY A 20 -2.36 3.33 -12.29
C GLY A 20 -2.07 1.87 -11.93
N PHE A 21 -1.63 1.59 -10.71
CA PHE A 21 -1.40 0.23 -10.25
C PHE A 21 -2.66 -0.33 -9.60
N THR A 22 -3.16 -1.45 -10.09
CA THR A 22 -4.38 -2.11 -9.59
C THR A 22 -4.28 -2.55 -8.12
N ASP A 23 -3.06 -2.78 -7.66
CA ASP A 23 -2.76 -3.25 -6.31
C ASP A 23 -2.42 -2.11 -5.34
N PHE A 24 -2.59 -0.86 -5.77
CA PHE A 24 -2.30 0.31 -4.96
C PHE A 24 -3.59 1.07 -4.62
N GLN A 25 -3.75 1.42 -3.37
CA GLN A 25 -4.83 2.26 -2.88
C GLN A 25 -4.38 3.13 -1.71
N MET A 26 -5.04 4.26 -1.54
CA MET A 26 -4.90 5.11 -0.36
C MET A 26 -6.13 4.88 0.53
N VAL A 27 -5.89 4.60 1.81
CA VAL A 27 -6.97 4.41 2.78
C VAL A 27 -6.88 5.50 3.83
N MET A 28 -7.98 6.20 4.04
CA MET A 28 -8.14 7.19 5.10
C MET A 28 -9.20 6.73 6.08
N VAL A 29 -8.78 6.54 7.33
CA VAL A 29 -9.71 6.24 8.42
C VAL A 29 -10.06 7.56 9.10
N THR A 30 -11.34 7.82 9.30
CA THR A 30 -11.85 9.04 9.92
C THR A 30 -13.11 8.78 10.71
N GLN A 31 -13.52 9.73 11.56
CA GLN A 31 -14.70 9.58 12.39
C GLN A 31 -16.00 9.63 11.54
N LYS A 32 -16.98 8.84 11.94
CA LYS A 32 -18.35 8.91 11.43
C LYS A 32 -18.88 10.35 11.57
N GLY A 33 -19.59 10.84 10.56
CA GLY A 33 -20.05 12.23 10.49
C GLY A 33 -19.11 13.14 9.65
N ASN A 34 -17.95 12.65 9.21
CA ASN A 34 -17.06 13.39 8.33
C ASN A 34 -17.27 13.08 6.83
N GLU A 35 -18.35 12.40 6.45
CA GLU A 35 -18.62 11.97 5.06
C GLU A 35 -18.68 13.17 4.11
N ALA A 36 -19.34 14.24 4.51
CA ALA A 36 -19.43 15.46 3.70
C ALA A 36 -18.07 16.13 3.49
N LYS A 37 -17.23 16.16 4.55
CA LYS A 37 -15.87 16.71 4.45
C LYS A 37 -14.98 15.84 3.56
N ALA A 38 -15.09 14.51 3.65
CA ALA A 38 -14.36 13.58 2.80
C ALA A 38 -14.74 13.79 1.32
N LYS A 39 -16.05 13.91 1.04
CA LYS A 39 -16.54 14.21 -0.31
C LYS A 39 -15.98 15.53 -0.82
N GLN A 40 -16.03 16.58 -0.01
CA GLN A 40 -15.51 17.89 -0.38
C GLN A 40 -14.03 17.83 -0.77
N ILE A 41 -13.20 17.09 -0.02
CA ILE A 41 -11.77 16.92 -0.33
C ILE A 41 -11.59 16.25 -1.70
N ILE A 42 -12.36 15.19 -1.97
CA ILE A 42 -12.32 14.52 -3.27
C ILE A 42 -12.72 15.47 -4.40
N ASP A 43 -13.80 16.22 -4.23
CA ASP A 43 -14.31 17.18 -5.22
C ASP A 43 -13.28 18.30 -5.50
N GLU A 44 -12.50 18.72 -4.50
CA GLU A 44 -11.42 19.71 -4.63
C GLU A 44 -10.17 19.16 -5.34
N LEU A 45 -9.84 17.88 -5.13
CA LEU A 45 -8.65 17.24 -5.71
C LEU A 45 -8.88 16.66 -7.11
N ALA A 46 -10.07 16.16 -7.40
CA ALA A 46 -10.40 15.53 -8.66
C ALA A 46 -10.05 16.37 -9.92
N PRO A 47 -10.28 17.70 -9.96
CA PRO A 47 -9.88 18.53 -11.09
C PRO A 47 -8.38 18.56 -11.37
N ILE A 48 -7.57 18.31 -10.35
CA ILE A 48 -6.09 18.34 -10.41
C ILE A 48 -5.53 16.94 -10.69
N THR A 49 -6.04 15.94 -9.98
CA THR A 49 -5.53 14.58 -10.00
C THR A 49 -6.21 13.71 -11.05
N GLY A 50 -7.44 14.06 -11.44
CA GLY A 50 -8.30 13.27 -12.29
C GLY A 50 -9.03 12.18 -11.48
N GLU A 51 -8.89 10.93 -11.91
CA GLU A 51 -9.61 9.82 -11.28
C GLU A 51 -9.12 9.55 -9.85
N MET A 52 -10.06 9.57 -8.87
CA MET A 52 -9.81 9.40 -7.44
C MET A 52 -10.29 8.05 -6.89
N THR A 53 -10.53 7.07 -7.76
CA THR A 53 -11.11 5.76 -7.39
C THR A 53 -10.25 4.93 -6.45
N GLY A 54 -8.95 5.18 -6.41
CA GLY A 54 -8.02 4.53 -5.49
C GLY A 54 -8.00 5.11 -4.07
N TRP A 55 -8.67 6.24 -3.82
CA TRP A 55 -8.89 6.74 -2.48
C TRP A 55 -10.09 6.07 -1.83
N LYS A 56 -9.89 5.50 -0.65
CA LYS A 56 -10.92 4.83 0.16
C LYS A 56 -11.05 5.52 1.50
N PHE A 57 -12.26 5.96 1.83
CA PHE A 57 -12.57 6.53 3.12
C PHE A 57 -13.31 5.50 3.96
N VAL A 58 -12.83 5.28 5.18
CA VAL A 58 -13.42 4.40 6.18
C VAL A 58 -13.90 5.26 7.33
N PHE A 59 -15.19 5.21 7.62
CA PHE A 59 -15.82 5.97 8.70
C PHE A 59 -16.07 5.07 9.90
N ALA A 60 -15.42 5.36 11.02
CA ALA A 60 -15.42 4.52 12.20
C ALA A 60 -15.72 5.33 13.47
N SER A 61 -16.01 4.65 14.58
CA SER A 61 -16.13 5.30 15.87
C SER A 61 -14.75 5.70 16.42
N PRO A 62 -14.67 6.61 17.39
CA PRO A 62 -13.39 6.96 18.04
C PRO A 62 -12.65 5.75 18.60
N GLU A 63 -13.36 4.83 19.22
CA GLU A 63 -12.80 3.61 19.82
C GLU A 63 -12.26 2.65 18.76
N GLU A 64 -12.96 2.52 17.63
CA GLU A 64 -12.54 1.70 16.51
C GLU A 64 -11.28 2.28 15.87
N ILE A 65 -11.19 3.61 15.70
CA ILE A 65 -10.02 4.31 15.16
C ILE A 65 -8.80 4.10 16.06
N GLN A 66 -8.96 4.31 17.37
CA GLN A 66 -7.89 4.13 18.33
C GLN A 66 -7.40 2.67 18.35
N SER A 67 -8.33 1.72 18.43
CA SER A 67 -8.00 0.28 18.40
C SER A 67 -7.27 -0.14 17.12
N PHE A 68 -7.73 0.38 15.97
CA PHE A 68 -7.07 0.13 14.69
C PHE A 68 -5.64 0.68 14.67
N TYR A 69 -5.44 1.92 15.13
CA TYR A 69 -4.13 2.55 15.21
C TYR A 69 -3.19 1.77 16.12
N ASP A 70 -3.65 1.39 17.30
CA ASP A 70 -2.87 0.65 18.31
C ASP A 70 -2.46 -0.74 17.82
N SER A 71 -3.22 -1.33 16.90
CA SER A 71 -2.89 -2.63 16.31
C SER A 71 -1.57 -2.64 15.55
N TYR A 72 -1.13 -1.49 15.03
CA TYR A 72 0.16 -1.35 14.34
C TYR A 72 1.35 -1.12 15.27
N LYS A 73 1.11 -0.87 16.56
CA LYS A 73 2.15 -0.67 17.59
C LYS A 73 3.17 0.40 17.21
N LEU A 74 2.71 1.49 16.61
CA LEU A 74 3.55 2.61 16.22
C LEU A 74 4.04 3.37 17.45
N THR A 75 5.21 4.00 17.33
CA THR A 75 5.76 4.85 18.41
C THR A 75 5.04 6.19 18.53
N GLY A 76 4.44 6.67 17.43
CA GLY A 76 3.59 7.86 17.39
C GLY A 76 2.26 7.66 18.14
N LYS A 77 1.52 8.75 18.32
CA LYS A 77 0.18 8.75 18.93
C LYS A 77 -0.77 9.55 18.07
N LEU A 78 -2.05 9.23 18.16
CA LEU A 78 -3.11 10.10 17.66
C LEU A 78 -3.24 11.34 18.56
N ASP A 79 -3.62 12.47 17.98
CA ASP A 79 -3.98 13.68 18.72
C ASP A 79 -5.39 13.58 19.31
N GLU A 80 -5.87 14.68 19.95
CA GLU A 80 -7.16 14.74 20.61
C GLU A 80 -8.33 14.55 19.62
N ASP A 81 -8.12 14.88 18.34
CA ASP A 81 -9.10 14.71 17.27
C ASP A 81 -8.93 13.38 16.51
N LEU A 82 -8.14 12.45 17.05
CA LEU A 82 -7.77 11.16 16.44
C LEU A 82 -7.07 11.31 15.09
N GLY A 83 -6.36 12.42 14.92
CA GLY A 83 -5.55 12.71 13.75
C GLY A 83 -4.08 12.34 13.95
N THR A 84 -3.38 12.19 12.84
CA THR A 84 -1.93 12.05 12.82
C THR A 84 -1.37 12.61 11.51
N PRO A 85 -0.22 13.27 11.53
CA PRO A 85 0.48 13.64 10.31
C PRO A 85 1.24 12.45 9.70
N ALA A 86 1.23 11.30 10.34
CA ALA A 86 1.93 10.11 9.87
C ALA A 86 1.08 9.31 8.89
N VAL A 87 1.71 8.81 7.81
CA VAL A 87 1.16 7.80 6.91
C VAL A 87 2.05 6.56 6.96
N ILE A 88 1.44 5.40 6.93
CA ILE A 88 2.12 4.09 6.94
C ILE A 88 1.87 3.36 5.62
N ILE A 89 2.75 2.42 5.30
CA ILE A 89 2.55 1.49 4.20
C ILE A 89 2.13 0.14 4.77
N VAL A 90 1.05 -0.42 4.25
CA VAL A 90 0.56 -1.75 4.61
C VAL A 90 0.55 -2.61 3.35
N ASP A 91 1.08 -3.81 3.43
CA ASP A 91 1.12 -4.73 2.31
C ASP A 91 -0.18 -5.53 2.16
N LYS A 92 -0.27 -6.37 1.14
CA LYS A 92 -1.47 -7.18 0.84
C LYS A 92 -1.77 -8.23 1.90
N GLU A 93 -0.77 -8.64 2.64
CA GLU A 93 -0.87 -9.57 3.76
C GLU A 93 -1.19 -8.85 5.08
N LEU A 94 -1.53 -7.55 5.01
CA LEU A 94 -1.82 -6.65 6.13
C LEU A 94 -0.64 -6.42 7.08
N ASN A 95 0.59 -6.65 6.62
CA ASN A 95 1.76 -6.32 7.42
C ASN A 95 2.12 -4.85 7.25
N HIS A 96 2.43 -4.21 8.35
CA HIS A 96 3.04 -2.89 8.36
C HIS A 96 4.44 -2.95 7.75
N ARG A 97 4.68 -2.14 6.74
CA ARG A 97 5.97 -2.07 6.04
C ARG A 97 6.70 -0.80 6.42
N GLY A 98 7.88 -0.99 6.99
CA GLY A 98 8.82 0.05 7.29
C GLY A 98 10.22 -0.34 6.81
N ARG A 99 11.21 0.50 7.01
CA ARG A 99 12.59 0.19 6.64
C ARG A 99 13.57 0.46 7.77
N LYS A 100 14.61 -0.36 7.82
CA LYS A 100 15.81 -0.06 8.62
C LYS A 100 16.67 0.93 7.84
N GLY A 101 17.13 1.94 8.50
CA GLY A 101 18.00 2.96 7.93
C GLY A 101 18.86 3.61 8.99
N LYS A 102 19.50 4.70 8.61
CA LYS A 102 20.24 5.55 9.54
C LYS A 102 19.62 6.94 9.55
N ASN A 103 19.46 7.50 10.73
CA ASN A 103 19.02 8.88 10.87
C ASN A 103 20.14 9.86 10.45
N LYS A 104 19.82 11.16 10.46
CA LYS A 104 20.79 12.22 10.10
C LYS A 104 22.08 12.24 10.93
N LYS A 105 22.08 11.58 12.10
CA LYS A 105 23.25 11.45 13.00
C LYS A 105 24.02 10.14 12.77
N GLY A 106 23.62 9.32 11.79
CA GLY A 106 24.25 8.04 11.48
C GLY A 106 23.87 6.90 12.43
N VAL A 107 22.87 7.10 13.31
CA VAL A 107 22.36 6.08 14.24
C VAL A 107 21.31 5.24 13.52
N ASP A 108 21.36 3.93 13.73
CA ASP A 108 20.37 3.01 13.16
C ASP A 108 18.97 3.36 13.65
N GLU A 109 18.04 3.45 12.72
CA GLU A 109 16.66 3.83 12.95
C GLU A 109 15.73 2.94 12.13
N TYR A 110 14.59 2.57 12.73
CA TYR A 110 13.51 1.93 11.98
C TYR A 110 12.45 2.97 11.64
N LYS A 111 12.32 3.28 10.36
CA LYS A 111 11.30 4.22 9.88
C LYS A 111 9.97 3.49 9.72
N GLU A 112 9.04 3.75 10.62
CA GLU A 112 7.72 3.12 10.65
C GLU A 112 6.64 3.89 9.88
N SER A 113 6.88 5.19 9.65
CA SER A 113 5.89 6.08 9.02
C SER A 113 6.56 7.23 8.29
N TYR A 114 5.80 7.94 7.46
CA TYR A 114 6.24 9.10 6.69
C TYR A 114 5.41 10.32 7.06
N ASN A 115 6.05 11.46 7.12
CA ASN A 115 5.39 12.70 7.51
C ASN A 115 4.69 13.36 6.32
N THR A 116 3.37 13.44 6.38
CA THR A 116 2.53 14.03 5.32
C THR A 116 2.70 15.53 5.15
N ILE A 117 3.23 16.22 6.17
CA ILE A 117 3.57 17.65 6.10
C ILE A 117 4.82 17.85 5.23
N SER A 118 5.73 16.89 5.22
CA SER A 118 6.99 16.96 4.50
C SER A 118 6.86 16.38 3.08
N ALA A 119 6.70 17.25 2.09
CA ALA A 119 6.72 16.82 0.68
C ALA A 119 8.04 16.09 0.31
N ALA A 120 9.16 16.44 0.94
CA ALA A 120 10.44 15.79 0.73
C ALA A 120 10.47 14.35 1.30
N ASP A 121 9.88 14.12 2.48
CA ASP A 121 9.77 12.80 3.09
C ASP A 121 8.91 11.86 2.23
N LEU A 122 7.78 12.35 1.75
CA LEU A 122 6.91 11.60 0.85
C LEU A 122 7.60 11.30 -0.49
N HIS A 123 8.21 12.30 -1.12
CA HIS A 123 8.79 12.15 -2.46
C HIS A 123 10.04 11.29 -2.46
N ASN A 124 10.97 11.50 -1.52
CA ASN A 124 12.25 10.82 -1.56
C ASN A 124 12.22 9.46 -0.87
N GLU A 125 11.50 9.35 0.27
CA GLU A 125 11.58 8.15 1.10
C GLU A 125 10.37 7.23 0.89
N MET A 126 9.14 7.73 1.07
CA MET A 126 7.95 6.90 0.88
C MET A 126 7.81 6.37 -0.55
N THR A 127 8.12 7.23 -1.54
CA THR A 127 8.09 6.83 -2.96
C THR A 127 9.05 5.68 -3.24
N ASP A 128 10.28 5.73 -2.70
CA ASP A 128 11.25 4.68 -2.92
C ASP A 128 10.86 3.36 -2.23
N ASP A 129 10.30 3.42 -1.03
CA ASP A 129 9.82 2.24 -0.33
C ASP A 129 8.62 1.60 -1.03
N ILE A 130 7.68 2.39 -1.56
CA ILE A 130 6.59 1.88 -2.41
C ILE A 130 7.13 1.20 -3.67
N LYS A 131 8.11 1.79 -4.36
CA LYS A 131 8.75 1.17 -5.54
C LYS A 131 9.34 -0.20 -5.22
N ILE A 132 10.02 -0.32 -4.07
CA ILE A 132 10.62 -1.59 -3.62
C ILE A 132 9.52 -2.63 -3.44
N ILE A 133 8.45 -2.31 -2.71
CA ILE A 133 7.33 -3.22 -2.44
C ILE A 133 6.62 -3.64 -3.73
N LEU A 134 6.32 -2.70 -4.63
CA LEU A 134 5.71 -3.02 -5.92
C LEU A 134 6.61 -3.90 -6.79
N ARG A 135 7.94 -3.72 -6.72
CA ARG A 135 8.90 -4.59 -7.40
C ARG A 135 8.92 -6.00 -6.81
N GLU A 136 8.86 -6.14 -5.48
CA GLU A 136 8.73 -7.44 -4.81
C GLU A 136 7.52 -8.20 -5.33
N TYR A 137 6.35 -7.56 -5.40
CA TYR A 137 5.13 -8.18 -5.94
C TYR A 137 5.26 -8.58 -7.40
N ARG A 138 5.84 -7.73 -8.24
CA ARG A 138 6.08 -8.06 -9.65
C ARG A 138 6.99 -9.29 -9.80
N LEU A 139 8.04 -9.39 -9.00
CA LEU A 139 8.95 -10.53 -9.00
C LEU A 139 8.26 -11.81 -8.50
N ALA A 140 7.44 -11.71 -7.44
CA ALA A 140 6.66 -12.83 -6.93
C ALA A 140 5.65 -13.35 -7.96
N LEU A 141 4.93 -12.46 -8.64
CA LEU A 141 4.01 -12.82 -9.72
C LEU A 141 4.74 -13.50 -10.89
N LYS A 142 5.90 -12.98 -11.30
CA LYS A 142 6.72 -13.59 -12.35
C LYS A 142 7.20 -14.99 -11.98
N LYS A 143 7.67 -15.17 -10.75
CA LYS A 143 8.09 -16.48 -10.21
C LYS A 143 6.93 -17.48 -10.20
N ASN A 144 5.75 -17.07 -9.75
CA ASN A 144 4.57 -17.91 -9.72
C ASN A 144 4.09 -18.29 -11.13
N LYS A 145 4.14 -17.36 -12.09
CA LYS A 145 3.83 -17.63 -13.50
C LYS A 145 4.78 -18.67 -14.10
N ASN A 146 6.07 -18.58 -13.81
CA ASN A 146 7.06 -19.55 -14.28
C ASN A 146 6.82 -20.93 -13.66
N LYS A 147 6.62 -21.02 -12.33
CA LYS A 147 6.27 -22.28 -11.66
C LYS A 147 5.05 -22.96 -12.26
N ARG A 148 3.99 -22.20 -12.60
CA ARG A 148 2.78 -22.74 -13.26
C ARG A 148 3.09 -23.29 -14.65
N LYS A 149 3.95 -22.62 -15.43
CA LYS A 149 4.36 -23.09 -16.75
C LYS A 149 5.17 -24.39 -16.66
N ASP A 150 6.11 -24.45 -15.72
CA ASP A 150 6.93 -25.64 -15.50
C ASP A 150 6.07 -26.83 -15.07
N ALA A 151 5.18 -26.67 -14.09
CA ALA A 151 4.27 -27.70 -13.66
C ALA A 151 3.30 -28.18 -14.77
N PHE A 152 2.88 -27.27 -15.66
CA PHE A 152 2.07 -27.65 -16.81
C PHE A 152 2.87 -28.47 -17.83
N ARG A 153 4.10 -28.09 -18.13
CA ARG A 153 5.00 -28.83 -19.02
C ARG A 153 5.29 -30.22 -18.47
N ASP A 154 5.65 -30.36 -17.19
CA ASP A 154 5.92 -31.62 -16.53
C ASP A 154 4.74 -32.58 -16.61
N LYS A 155 3.50 -32.05 -16.44
CA LYS A 155 2.26 -32.82 -16.56
C LYS A 155 1.99 -33.29 -17.98
N ILE A 156 2.33 -32.50 -19.01
CA ILE A 156 2.23 -32.93 -20.42
C ILE A 156 3.24 -34.03 -20.69
N GLU A 157 4.49 -33.89 -20.29
CA GLU A 157 5.54 -34.89 -20.49
C GLU A 157 5.17 -36.23 -19.80
N GLU A 158 4.63 -36.19 -18.60
CA GLU A 158 4.12 -37.37 -17.90
C GLU A 158 2.99 -38.06 -18.68
N ASN A 159 2.02 -37.31 -19.19
CA ASN A 159 0.90 -37.85 -19.96
C ASN A 159 1.37 -38.49 -21.28
N VAL A 160 2.30 -37.83 -22.00
CA VAL A 160 2.90 -38.36 -23.22
C VAL A 160 3.67 -39.65 -22.94
N SER A 161 4.43 -39.69 -21.87
CA SER A 161 5.17 -40.92 -21.47
C SER A 161 4.24 -42.09 -21.17
N LYS A 162 3.11 -41.82 -20.48
CA LYS A 162 2.09 -42.84 -20.21
C LYS A 162 1.41 -43.34 -21.48
N ALA A 163 1.08 -42.45 -22.42
CA ALA A 163 0.48 -42.82 -23.70
C ALA A 163 1.42 -43.70 -24.55
N ASN A 164 2.70 -43.39 -24.58
CA ASN A 164 3.70 -44.16 -25.32
C ASN A 164 3.93 -45.55 -24.73
N LYS A 165 3.90 -45.71 -23.41
CA LYS A 165 3.97 -47.05 -22.77
C LYS A 165 2.79 -47.95 -23.12
N ASN A 166 1.58 -47.38 -23.08
CA ASN A 166 0.37 -48.14 -23.43
C ASN A 166 0.28 -48.52 -24.92
N SER A 167 1.01 -47.84 -25.79
CA SER A 167 1.05 -48.12 -27.24
C SER A 167 2.05 -49.26 -27.57
N ASN A 168 3.05 -49.51 -26.70
CA ASN A 168 4.06 -50.53 -26.90
C ASN A 168 3.70 -51.90 -26.26
N GLU A 169 2.58 -51.95 -25.55
CA GLU A 169 2.06 -53.18 -24.89
C GLU A 169 0.93 -53.84 -25.70
N LYS A 170 0.66 -53.39 -26.90
CA LYS A 170 -0.28 -53.99 -27.87
C LYS A 170 0.48 -54.51 -29.08
#